data_9975a531e7ca5e37f1c68f8796f4e28c
#
_entry.id   9975a531e7ca5e37f1c68f8796f4e28c
#
_cell.length_a   1.000
_cell.length_b   1.000
_cell.length_c   1.000
_cell.angle_alpha   90.00
_cell.angle_beta   90.00
_cell.angle_gamma   90.00
#
_symmetry.space_group_name_H-M   'P 1'
#
loop_
_entity.id
_entity.type
_entity.pdbx_description
1 polymer ?
#
loop_
_entity_poly.entity_id
_entity_poly.type
_entity_poly.pdbx_seq_one_letter_code
_entity_poly.pdbx_strand_id
1 'polypeptide(L)'
;MYEDFKYTELTGRIIGCAMEVHKILGNGFQESVYQRAMAIEMQIQGLPFNREFVMPVYYKGRQIHTRRVDFLVASIISTELKAVHA
;
A
#
# COMPACT_ATOMS: atom_id res chain seq x y z
N MET A 1 -4.26 -3.98 21.16
CA MET A 1 -5.41 -4.85 21.02
C MET A 1 -6.61 -4.16 20.45
N TYR A 2 -7.13 -3.14 21.10
CA TYR A 2 -8.18 -2.35 20.50
C TYR A 2 -7.75 -1.72 19.18
N GLU A 3 -6.51 -1.23 19.13
CA GLU A 3 -5.93 -0.67 17.92
C GLU A 3 -5.74 -1.70 16.82
N ASP A 4 -5.47 -2.95 17.19
CA ASP A 4 -5.27 -4.04 16.24
C ASP A 4 -6.51 -4.33 15.42
N PHE A 5 -7.70 -4.26 16.03
CA PHE A 5 -8.95 -4.45 15.28
C PHE A 5 -9.14 -3.38 14.22
N LYS A 6 -8.85 -2.14 14.57
CA LYS A 6 -8.99 -1.01 13.66
C LYS A 6 -8.04 -1.13 12.48
N TYR A 7 -6.77 -1.47 12.75
CA TYR A 7 -5.78 -1.65 11.69
C TYR A 7 -6.04 -2.92 10.89
N THR A 8 -6.57 -3.94 11.51
CA THR A 8 -6.92 -5.19 10.83
C THR A 8 -8.01 -4.95 9.80
N GLU A 9 -9.03 -4.17 10.13
CA GLU A 9 -10.09 -3.84 9.19
C GLU A 9 -9.54 -3.05 8.00
N LEU A 10 -8.73 -2.02 8.27
CA LEU A 10 -8.12 -1.21 7.23
C LEU A 10 -7.18 -2.04 6.36
N THR A 11 -6.35 -2.86 6.97
CA THR A 11 -5.44 -3.76 6.25
C THR A 11 -6.22 -4.74 5.38
N GLY A 12 -7.33 -5.27 5.90
CA GLY A 12 -8.22 -6.15 5.14
C GLY A 12 -8.78 -5.48 3.89
N ARG A 13 -9.14 -4.22 4.00
CA ARG A 13 -9.64 -3.45 2.85
C ARG A 13 -8.53 -3.23 1.81
N ILE A 14 -7.32 -2.94 2.26
CA ILE A 14 -6.17 -2.77 1.36
C ILE A 14 -5.87 -4.08 0.63
N ILE A 15 -5.85 -5.20 1.35
CA ILE A 15 -5.63 -6.51 0.76
C ILE A 15 -6.73 -6.84 -0.25
N GLY A 16 -7.98 -6.51 0.08
CA GLY A 16 -9.10 -6.68 -0.83
C GLY A 16 -8.91 -5.94 -2.14
N CYS A 17 -8.41 -4.71 -2.07
CA CYS A 17 -8.07 -3.94 -3.27
C CYS A 17 -6.98 -4.63 -4.09
N ALA A 18 -5.95 -5.12 -3.43
CA ALA A 18 -4.85 -5.80 -4.11
C ALA A 18 -5.33 -7.10 -4.78
N MET A 19 -6.21 -7.84 -4.13
CA MET A 19 -6.80 -9.05 -4.69
C MET A 19 -7.65 -8.75 -5.93
N GLU A 20 -8.43 -7.68 -5.89
CA GLU A 20 -9.23 -7.27 -7.05
C GLU A 20 -8.35 -6.88 -8.22
N VAL A 21 -7.29 -6.11 -7.96
CA VAL A 21 -6.32 -5.73 -8.99
C VAL A 21 -5.69 -6.97 -9.62
N HIS A 22 -5.26 -7.91 -8.79
CA HIS A 22 -4.63 -9.15 -9.28
C HIS A 22 -5.61 -10.00 -10.07
N LYS A 23 -6.85 -10.08 -9.62
CA LYS A 23 -7.91 -10.84 -10.30
C LYS A 23 -8.15 -10.32 -11.72
N ILE A 24 -8.14 -9.00 -11.89
CA ILE A 24 -8.43 -8.38 -13.18
C ILE A 24 -7.22 -8.41 -14.10
N LEU A 25 -6.05 -8.04 -13.58
CA LEU A 25 -4.84 -7.89 -14.38
C LEU A 25 -4.04 -9.17 -14.55
N GLY A 26 -4.04 -10.04 -13.54
CA GLY A 26 -3.16 -11.21 -13.51
C GLY A 26 -1.70 -10.84 -13.33
N ASN A 27 -0.82 -11.78 -13.63
CA ASN A 27 0.63 -11.61 -13.51
C ASN A 27 1.23 -11.03 -14.79
N GLY A 28 2.46 -10.54 -14.70
CA GLY A 28 3.27 -10.24 -15.87
C GLY A 28 3.42 -8.77 -16.20
N PHE A 29 2.72 -7.90 -15.50
CA PHE A 29 2.88 -6.45 -15.70
C PHE A 29 3.99 -5.89 -14.81
N GLN A 30 4.50 -4.73 -15.18
CA GLN A 30 5.46 -4.01 -14.36
C GLN A 30 4.78 -3.45 -13.10
N GLU A 31 5.57 -3.20 -12.06
CA GLU A 31 5.06 -2.67 -10.79
C GLU A 31 4.24 -1.39 -10.96
N SER A 32 4.65 -0.52 -11.87
CA SER A 32 3.94 0.74 -12.13
C SER A 32 2.50 0.53 -12.59
N VAL A 33 2.23 -0.57 -13.31
CA VAL A 33 0.87 -0.90 -13.75
C VAL A 33 0.01 -1.27 -12.54
N TYR A 34 0.53 -2.13 -11.67
CA TYR A 34 -0.18 -2.51 -10.45
C TYR A 34 -0.39 -1.33 -9.53
N GLN A 35 0.59 -0.43 -9.42
CA GLN A 35 0.46 0.77 -8.61
C GLN A 35 -0.69 1.65 -9.10
N ARG A 36 -0.78 1.87 -10.41
CA ARG A 36 -1.87 2.67 -10.99
C ARG A 36 -3.22 2.02 -10.77
N ALA A 37 -3.31 0.72 -10.99
CA ALA A 37 -4.55 -0.03 -10.77
C ALA A 37 -4.96 0.00 -9.30
N MET A 38 -4.00 -0.17 -8.40
CA MET A 38 -4.24 -0.10 -6.96
C MET A 38 -4.77 1.27 -6.54
N ALA A 39 -4.21 2.34 -7.09
CA ALA A 39 -4.69 3.69 -6.82
C ALA A 39 -6.16 3.85 -7.23
N ILE A 40 -6.50 3.35 -8.41
CA ILE A 40 -7.88 3.40 -8.89
C ILE A 40 -8.80 2.60 -7.98
N GLU A 41 -8.39 1.38 -7.61
CA GLU A 41 -9.22 0.52 -6.78
C GLU A 41 -9.44 1.13 -5.40
N MET A 42 -8.40 1.70 -4.79
CA MET A 42 -8.54 2.36 -3.50
C MET A 42 -9.45 3.59 -3.57
N GLN A 43 -9.41 4.33 -4.67
CA GLN A 43 -10.35 5.44 -4.88
C GLN A 43 -11.78 4.94 -4.95
N ILE A 44 -12.03 3.85 -5.69
CA ILE A 44 -13.35 3.24 -5.79
C ILE A 44 -13.85 2.83 -4.41
N GLN A 45 -12.97 2.27 -3.58
CA GLN A 45 -13.32 1.82 -2.25
C GLN A 45 -13.36 2.93 -1.20
N GLY A 46 -13.02 4.16 -1.58
CA GLY A 46 -13.05 5.29 -0.66
C GLY A 46 -11.92 5.31 0.35
N LEU A 47 -10.80 4.67 0.05
CA LEU A 47 -9.61 4.68 0.92
C LEU A 47 -8.74 5.87 0.59
N PRO A 48 -8.50 6.79 1.54
CA PRO A 48 -7.58 7.90 1.30
C PRO A 48 -6.13 7.40 1.34
N PHE A 49 -5.30 7.91 0.43
CA PHE A 49 -3.90 7.50 0.36
C PHE A 49 -3.03 8.59 -0.26
N ASN A 50 -1.73 8.51 0.04
CA ASN A 50 -0.68 9.25 -0.64
C ASN A 50 0.19 8.28 -1.42
N ARG A 51 0.48 8.60 -2.67
CA ARG A 51 1.31 7.76 -3.53
C ARG A 51 2.78 8.16 -3.38
N GLU A 52 3.66 7.16 -3.51
CA GLU A 52 5.11 7.37 -3.51
C GLU A 52 5.57 8.23 -2.34
N PHE A 53 5.09 7.86 -1.16
CA PHE A 53 5.33 8.63 0.05
C PHE A 53 6.74 8.33 0.58
N VAL A 54 7.47 9.40 0.94
CA VAL A 54 8.81 9.27 1.50
C VAL A 54 8.70 9.35 3.02
N MET A 55 9.19 8.31 3.68
CA MET A 55 9.14 8.18 5.14
C MET A 55 10.54 8.23 5.73
N PRO A 56 10.70 8.86 6.91
CA PRO A 56 11.98 8.77 7.61
C PRO A 56 12.16 7.41 8.26
N VAL A 57 13.40 6.95 8.31
CA VAL A 57 13.80 5.74 9.04
C VAL A 57 14.61 6.17 10.24
N TYR A 58 14.18 5.73 11.43
CA TYR A 58 14.83 6.10 12.69
C TYR A 58 15.53 4.90 13.32
N TYR A 59 16.62 5.20 13.98
CA TYR A 59 17.28 4.25 14.86
C TYR A 59 17.59 4.93 16.19
N LYS A 60 17.05 4.41 17.25
CA LYS A 60 17.19 4.96 18.62
C LYS A 60 16.90 6.47 18.66
N GLY A 61 15.81 6.87 18.01
CA GLY A 61 15.37 8.25 18.01
C GLY A 61 16.09 9.19 17.06
N ARG A 62 17.03 8.67 16.28
CA ARG A 62 17.78 9.47 15.30
C ARG A 62 17.43 9.04 13.89
N GLN A 63 17.17 10.00 13.04
CA GLN A 63 16.91 9.70 11.64
C GLN A 63 18.21 9.34 10.94
N ILE A 64 18.24 8.13 10.36
CA ILE A 64 19.42 7.60 9.66
C ILE A 64 19.23 7.50 8.16
N HIS A 65 18.00 7.53 7.68
CA HIS A 65 17.72 7.33 6.27
C HIS A 65 16.30 7.77 5.95
N THR A 66 15.94 7.75 4.66
CA THR A 66 14.58 7.87 4.19
C THR A 66 14.22 6.64 3.36
N ARG A 67 12.93 6.34 3.29
CA ARG A 67 12.42 5.23 2.53
C ARG A 67 11.18 5.68 1.76
N ARG A 68 11.10 5.31 0.48
CA ARG A 68 9.90 5.53 -0.32
C ARG A 68 9.03 4.30 -0.25
N VAL A 69 7.75 4.50 0.02
CA VAL A 69 6.73 3.44 -0.06
C VAL A 69 5.77 3.77 -1.18
N ASP A 70 5.14 2.75 -1.77
CA ASP A 70 4.19 2.95 -2.86
C ASP A 70 2.98 3.76 -2.41
N PHE A 71 2.45 3.45 -1.26
CA PHE A 71 1.29 4.13 -0.69
C PHE A 71 1.41 4.29 0.81
N LEU A 72 0.95 5.42 1.31
CA LEU A 72 0.62 5.58 2.72
C LEU A 72 -0.90 5.70 2.79
N VAL A 73 -1.57 4.67 3.31
CA VAL A 73 -3.03 4.59 3.32
C VAL A 73 -3.58 5.10 4.65
N ALA A 74 -4.53 6.03 4.56
CA ALA A 74 -5.18 6.66 5.71
C ALA A 74 -4.17 7.26 6.70
N SER A 75 -3.01 7.67 6.22
CA SER A 75 -1.90 8.22 7.02
C SER A 75 -1.37 7.27 8.10
N ILE A 76 -1.69 5.98 8.02
CA ILE A 76 -1.36 5.00 9.05
C ILE A 76 -0.55 3.83 8.50
N ILE A 77 -0.97 3.25 7.36
CA ILE A 77 -0.40 1.99 6.85
C ILE A 77 0.41 2.26 5.59
N SER A 78 1.70 1.94 5.66
CA SER A 78 2.55 1.95 4.47
C SER A 78 2.34 0.66 3.68
N THR A 79 2.24 0.80 2.36
CA THR A 79 1.95 -0.30 1.47
C THR A 79 2.96 -0.30 0.33
N GLU A 80 3.56 -1.46 0.09
CA GLU A 80 4.47 -1.68 -1.03
C GLU A 80 3.95 -2.80 -1.90
N LEU A 81 4.07 -2.60 -3.21
CA LEU A 81 3.67 -3.59 -4.19
C LEU A 81 4.91 -4.26 -4.78
N LYS A 82 4.74 -5.52 -5.14
CA LYS A 82 5.79 -6.28 -5.82
C LYS A 82 5.21 -6.87 -7.09
N ALA A 83 5.91 -6.65 -8.19
CA ALA A 83 5.59 -7.35 -9.43
C ALA A 83 6.17 -8.76 -9.36
N VAL A 84 5.32 -9.75 -9.48
CA VAL A 84 5.74 -11.15 -9.45
C VAL A 84 5.72 -11.68 -10.88
N HIS A 85 6.88 -12.12 -11.33
CA HIS A 85 7.02 -12.75 -12.64
C HIS A 85 6.99 -14.27 -12.44
N ALA A 86 6.02 -14.88 -13.04
CA ALA A 86 5.90 -16.33 -13.01
C ALA A 86 6.87 -16.97 -14.00
#